data_840701a480dd4995e7e8a26d911315d0
#
_entry.id   840701a480dd4995e7e8a26d911315d0
#
_cell.length_a   1.000
_cell.length_b   1.000
_cell.length_c   1.000
_cell.angle_alpha   90.00
_cell.angle_beta   90.00
_cell.angle_gamma   90.00
#
_symmetry.space_group_name_H-M   'P 1'
#
loop_
_entity.id
_entity.type
_entity.pdbx_description
1 polymer ?
#
loop_
_entity_poly.entity_id
_entity_poly.type
_entity_poly.pdbx_seq_one_letter_code
_entity_poly.pdbx_strand_id
1 'polypeptide(L)'
;MHKSGGSLTQSSLLLTGPDVHAGYVRQIINLTQTTSGSYLLMSSLDISRRNLAQRGRQIFHQVADMAEYAREEINAIGGYYAFGKELVNGNSVFDFDITKLSVHTLDIGLAGIEVYDILRDEYDIQIEFGDIGNILAYLSIGDRAQEVERLVSALAEIR
;
A
#
# COMPACT_ATOMS: atom_id res chain seq x y z
N MET A 1 -0.21 -7.95 6.32
CA MET A 1 -1.69 -8.13 6.39
C MET A 1 -2.42 -6.86 6.83
N HIS A 2 -1.94 -6.12 7.82
CA HIS A 2 -2.67 -4.97 8.39
C HIS A 2 -2.79 -3.75 7.45
N LYS A 3 -1.91 -3.55 6.50
CA LYS A 3 -2.03 -2.46 5.52
C LYS A 3 -2.86 -2.87 4.31
N SER A 4 -2.43 -3.87 3.57
CA SER A 4 -3.06 -4.27 2.30
C SER A 4 -4.12 -5.36 2.40
N GLY A 5 -4.13 -6.15 3.47
CA GLY A 5 -4.98 -7.34 3.60
C GLY A 5 -6.16 -7.20 4.58
N GLY A 6 -6.35 -6.04 5.19
CA GLY A 6 -7.52 -5.73 6.03
C GLY A 6 -7.52 -6.32 7.45
N SER A 7 -6.39 -6.83 7.96
CA SER A 7 -6.29 -7.23 9.37
C SER A 7 -5.97 -6.05 10.27
N LEU A 8 -6.26 -6.16 11.56
CA LEU A 8 -5.84 -5.18 12.56
C LEU A 8 -4.31 -5.14 12.67
N THR A 9 -3.79 -4.00 13.10
CA THR A 9 -2.36 -3.76 13.34
C THR A 9 -1.80 -4.72 14.40
N GLN A 10 -0.49 -4.89 14.44
CA GLN A 10 0.24 -5.76 15.38
C GLN A 10 -0.01 -7.26 15.20
N SER A 11 -0.39 -7.68 14.01
CA SER A 11 -0.50 -9.09 13.65
C SER A 11 0.12 -9.34 12.27
N SER A 12 0.74 -10.51 12.08
CA SER A 12 1.34 -10.90 10.81
C SER A 12 1.24 -12.41 10.57
N LEU A 13 1.41 -12.79 9.31
CA LEU A 13 1.54 -14.19 8.88
C LEU A 13 2.96 -14.43 8.40
N LEU A 14 3.56 -15.51 8.87
CA LEU A 14 4.81 -16.03 8.32
C LEU A 14 4.48 -17.27 7.48
N LEU A 15 4.73 -17.17 6.18
CA LEU A 15 4.56 -18.25 5.23
C LEU A 15 5.92 -18.83 4.89
N THR A 16 6.08 -20.14 5.05
CA THR A 16 7.35 -20.83 4.79
C THR A 16 7.21 -21.80 3.63
N GLY A 17 8.25 -21.93 2.83
CA GLY A 17 8.34 -22.96 1.79
C GLY A 17 8.52 -24.37 2.40
N PRO A 18 8.41 -25.42 1.57
CA PRO A 18 8.51 -26.81 2.03
C PRO A 18 9.89 -27.18 2.60
N ASP A 19 10.95 -26.49 2.18
CA ASP A 19 12.34 -26.75 2.59
C ASP A 19 12.70 -26.09 3.93
N VAL A 20 11.79 -25.32 4.52
CA VAL A 20 12.03 -24.63 5.79
C VAL A 20 11.59 -25.51 6.96
N HIS A 21 12.52 -25.80 7.88
CA HIS A 21 12.23 -26.61 9.06
C HIS A 21 11.30 -25.89 10.04
N ALA A 22 10.03 -26.23 10.03
CA ALA A 22 8.98 -25.57 10.81
C ALA A 22 9.25 -25.54 12.32
N GLY A 23 9.90 -26.59 12.87
CA GLY A 23 10.27 -26.66 14.30
C GLY A 23 11.28 -25.58 14.68
N TYR A 24 12.28 -25.33 13.84
CA TYR A 24 13.26 -24.28 14.05
C TYR A 24 12.61 -22.88 14.00
N VAL A 25 11.81 -22.63 12.98
CA VAL A 25 11.06 -21.35 12.86
C VAL A 25 10.21 -21.11 14.12
N ARG A 26 9.50 -22.14 14.60
CA ARG A 26 8.69 -22.03 15.82
C ARG A 26 9.52 -21.68 17.06
N GLN A 27 10.72 -22.25 17.21
CA GLN A 27 11.62 -21.89 18.31
C GLN A 27 12.03 -20.41 18.25
N ILE A 28 12.40 -19.91 17.08
CA ILE A 28 12.76 -18.50 16.90
C ILE A 28 11.57 -17.58 17.18
N ILE A 29 10.37 -17.91 16.67
CA ILE A 29 9.15 -17.15 16.95
C ILE A 29 8.90 -17.10 18.48
N ASN A 30 9.02 -18.21 19.19
CA ASN A 30 8.80 -18.26 20.63
C ASN A 30 9.79 -17.37 21.43
N LEU A 31 10.98 -17.14 20.88
CA LEU A 31 11.98 -16.24 21.50
C LEU A 31 11.71 -14.75 21.23
N THR A 32 11.04 -14.44 20.13
CA THR A 32 10.93 -13.06 19.60
C THR A 32 9.55 -12.44 19.72
N GLN A 33 8.51 -13.25 19.84
CA GLN A 33 7.13 -12.77 19.94
C GLN A 33 6.69 -12.52 21.39
N THR A 34 5.59 -11.76 21.54
CA THR A 34 4.93 -11.58 22.84
C THR A 34 4.40 -12.91 23.41
N THR A 35 4.41 -13.05 24.71
CA THR A 35 3.80 -14.20 25.41
C THR A 35 2.29 -14.03 25.63
N SER A 36 1.76 -12.82 25.47
CA SER A 36 0.35 -12.48 25.71
C SER A 36 -0.34 -12.13 24.39
N GLY A 37 -0.61 -13.16 23.59
CA GLY A 37 -1.31 -13.00 22.30
C GLY A 37 -2.74 -12.51 22.49
N SER A 38 -3.12 -11.46 21.75
CA SER A 38 -4.51 -10.96 21.72
C SER A 38 -5.35 -11.83 20.80
N TYR A 39 -6.41 -12.43 21.32
CA TYR A 39 -7.37 -13.18 20.51
C TYR A 39 -8.08 -12.29 19.48
N LEU A 40 -8.31 -11.01 19.78
CA LEU A 40 -8.89 -10.06 18.84
C LEU A 40 -8.00 -9.88 17.62
N LEU A 41 -6.69 -9.69 17.81
CA LEU A 41 -5.72 -9.56 16.73
C LEU A 41 -5.59 -10.85 15.92
N MET A 42 -5.52 -12.01 16.60
CA MET A 42 -5.44 -13.31 15.93
C MET A 42 -6.72 -13.62 15.12
N SER A 43 -7.90 -13.30 15.66
CA SER A 43 -9.18 -13.49 14.95
C SER A 43 -9.26 -12.58 13.73
N SER A 44 -8.87 -11.33 13.85
CA SER A 44 -8.78 -10.39 12.73
C SER A 44 -7.88 -10.91 11.61
N LEU A 45 -6.73 -11.47 11.96
CA LEU A 45 -5.79 -12.05 11.02
C LEU A 45 -6.38 -13.26 10.30
N ASP A 46 -7.07 -14.16 11.01
CA ASP A 46 -7.70 -15.33 10.41
C ASP A 46 -8.90 -14.97 9.50
N ILE A 47 -9.71 -13.99 9.90
CA ILE A 47 -10.79 -13.46 9.07
C ILE A 47 -10.22 -12.88 7.77
N SER A 48 -9.17 -12.07 7.85
CA SER A 48 -8.48 -11.54 6.69
C SER A 48 -7.93 -12.65 5.79
N ARG A 49 -7.20 -13.60 6.36
CA ARG A 49 -6.70 -14.78 5.64
C ARG A 49 -7.83 -15.53 4.92
N ARG A 50 -8.94 -15.78 5.61
CA ARG A 50 -10.10 -16.49 5.04
C ARG A 50 -10.71 -15.72 3.88
N ASN A 51 -10.90 -14.42 4.03
CA ASN A 51 -11.42 -13.55 2.96
C ASN A 51 -10.52 -13.60 1.72
N LEU A 52 -9.21 -13.49 1.92
CA LEU A 52 -8.24 -13.54 0.83
C LEU A 52 -8.13 -14.93 0.19
N ALA A 53 -8.26 -16.00 0.96
CA ALA A 53 -8.30 -17.37 0.42
C ALA A 53 -9.50 -17.59 -0.51
N GLN A 54 -10.64 -17.00 -0.20
CA GLN A 54 -11.88 -17.17 -0.96
C GLN A 54 -11.99 -16.20 -2.15
N ARG A 55 -11.60 -14.94 -1.98
CA ARG A 55 -11.85 -13.86 -2.94
C ARG A 55 -10.61 -13.03 -3.28
N GLY A 56 -9.44 -13.38 -2.77
CA GLY A 56 -8.24 -12.54 -2.88
C GLY A 56 -7.86 -12.21 -4.31
N ARG A 57 -7.98 -13.15 -5.24
CA ARG A 57 -7.71 -12.88 -6.65
C ARG A 57 -8.61 -11.76 -7.20
N GLN A 58 -9.93 -11.87 -6.99
CA GLN A 58 -10.86 -10.85 -7.46
C GLN A 58 -10.61 -9.49 -6.80
N ILE A 59 -10.43 -9.48 -5.49
CA ILE A 59 -10.20 -8.26 -4.71
C ILE A 59 -8.91 -7.55 -5.16
N PHE A 60 -7.80 -8.29 -5.28
CA PHE A 60 -6.54 -7.68 -5.70
C PHE A 60 -6.50 -7.29 -7.17
N HIS A 61 -7.29 -7.91 -8.05
CA HIS A 61 -7.49 -7.38 -9.40
C HIS A 61 -8.14 -5.98 -9.35
N GLN A 62 -9.20 -5.82 -8.57
CA GLN A 62 -9.86 -4.51 -8.41
C GLN A 62 -8.93 -3.44 -7.83
N VAL A 63 -8.12 -3.80 -6.83
CA VAL A 63 -7.11 -2.87 -6.26
C VAL A 63 -6.05 -2.51 -7.30
N ALA A 64 -5.61 -3.48 -8.08
CA ALA A 64 -4.64 -3.26 -9.16
C ALA A 64 -5.19 -2.33 -10.24
N ASP A 65 -6.42 -2.56 -10.67
CA ASP A 65 -7.10 -1.74 -11.68
C ASP A 65 -7.27 -0.28 -11.19
N MET A 66 -7.66 -0.09 -9.92
CA MET A 66 -7.75 1.24 -9.29
C MET A 66 -6.38 1.93 -9.20
N ALA A 67 -5.33 1.19 -8.85
CA ALA A 67 -3.98 1.73 -8.75
C ALA A 67 -3.41 2.15 -10.10
N GLU A 68 -3.68 1.38 -11.16
CA GLU A 68 -3.25 1.70 -12.51
C GLU A 68 -4.02 2.90 -13.05
N TYR A 69 -5.33 2.93 -12.86
CA TYR A 69 -6.16 4.08 -13.19
C TYR A 69 -5.65 5.37 -12.52
N ALA A 70 -5.40 5.32 -11.20
CA ALA A 70 -4.86 6.48 -10.48
C ALA A 70 -3.53 6.95 -11.05
N ARG A 71 -2.65 6.02 -11.41
CA ARG A 71 -1.33 6.31 -12.00
C ARG A 71 -1.46 6.99 -13.35
N GLU A 72 -2.32 6.48 -14.22
CA GLU A 72 -2.60 7.05 -15.53
C GLU A 72 -3.17 8.47 -15.42
N GLU A 73 -4.19 8.66 -14.58
CA GLU A 73 -4.83 9.97 -14.39
C GLU A 73 -3.87 11.00 -13.79
N ILE A 74 -3.08 10.63 -12.77
CA ILE A 74 -2.08 11.53 -12.16
C ILE A 74 -1.03 11.93 -13.21
N ASN A 75 -0.55 11.00 -14.01
CA ASN A 75 0.40 11.31 -15.09
C ASN A 75 -0.24 12.21 -16.17
N ALA A 76 -1.56 12.05 -16.44
CA ALA A 76 -2.29 12.88 -17.40
C ALA A 76 -2.49 14.32 -16.90
N ILE A 77 -2.54 14.57 -15.58
CA ILE A 77 -2.55 15.92 -15.00
C ILE A 77 -1.30 16.71 -15.49
N GLY A 78 -0.15 16.04 -15.58
CA GLY A 78 1.16 16.64 -15.90
C GLY A 78 1.79 17.35 -14.70
N GLY A 79 3.11 17.50 -14.71
CA GLY A 79 3.88 18.05 -13.59
C GLY A 79 4.05 17.06 -12.43
N TYR A 80 3.37 15.94 -12.44
CA TYR A 80 3.60 14.79 -11.59
C TYR A 80 4.18 13.63 -12.38
N TYR A 81 4.90 12.73 -11.70
CA TYR A 81 5.30 11.46 -12.26
C TYR A 81 4.96 10.33 -11.30
N ALA A 82 3.86 9.65 -11.56
CA ALA A 82 3.46 8.43 -10.86
C ALA A 82 4.15 7.24 -11.54
N PHE A 83 5.21 6.75 -10.91
CA PHE A 83 6.02 5.66 -11.47
C PHE A 83 5.45 4.26 -11.14
N GLY A 84 5.81 3.27 -11.92
CA GLY A 84 5.28 1.93 -11.85
C GLY A 84 6.23 0.86 -12.38
N LYS A 85 5.67 -0.11 -13.07
CA LYS A 85 6.40 -1.28 -13.58
C LYS A 85 7.47 -0.97 -14.62
N GLU A 86 7.44 0.20 -15.22
CA GLU A 86 8.48 0.67 -16.16
C GLU A 86 9.86 0.77 -15.51
N LEU A 87 9.92 0.86 -14.18
CA LEU A 87 11.18 0.84 -13.43
C LEU A 87 11.81 -0.54 -13.33
N VAL A 88 11.07 -1.61 -13.60
CA VAL A 88 11.57 -2.98 -13.51
C VAL A 88 12.56 -3.24 -14.65
N ASN A 89 13.82 -3.50 -14.29
CA ASN A 89 14.92 -3.63 -15.24
C ASN A 89 15.70 -4.96 -15.12
N GLY A 90 15.32 -5.82 -14.19
CA GLY A 90 15.95 -7.11 -13.96
C GLY A 90 17.32 -7.09 -13.28
N ASN A 91 17.89 -5.90 -13.02
CA ASN A 91 19.22 -5.74 -12.41
C ASN A 91 19.15 -5.16 -11.01
N SER A 92 18.60 -3.96 -10.87
CA SER A 92 18.47 -3.23 -9.60
C SER A 92 17.03 -3.17 -9.08
N VAL A 93 16.06 -3.23 -10.00
CA VAL A 93 14.63 -3.31 -9.68
C VAL A 93 14.09 -4.58 -10.31
N PHE A 94 13.83 -5.59 -9.50
CA PHE A 94 13.38 -6.92 -9.96
C PHE A 94 11.87 -7.03 -10.08
N ASP A 95 11.11 -6.29 -9.25
CA ASP A 95 9.65 -6.27 -9.26
C ASP A 95 9.13 -4.99 -8.63
N PHE A 96 7.85 -4.68 -8.85
CA PHE A 96 7.18 -3.50 -8.38
C PHE A 96 5.78 -3.84 -7.86
N ASP A 97 5.47 -3.43 -6.62
CA ASP A 97 4.14 -3.58 -6.06
C ASP A 97 3.23 -2.46 -6.57
N ILE A 98 2.38 -2.80 -7.53
CA ILE A 98 1.49 -1.84 -8.21
C ILE A 98 0.47 -1.17 -7.27
N THR A 99 0.21 -1.75 -6.09
CA THR A 99 -0.70 -1.16 -5.09
C THR A 99 -0.08 0.01 -4.33
N LYS A 100 1.21 0.25 -4.54
CA LYS A 100 1.96 1.39 -4.00
C LYS A 100 1.97 2.51 -5.03
N LEU A 101 1.17 3.52 -4.78
CA LEU A 101 1.10 4.70 -5.65
C LEU A 101 2.13 5.73 -5.17
N SER A 102 3.31 5.69 -5.77
CA SER A 102 4.38 6.67 -5.51
C SER A 102 4.36 7.72 -6.60
N VAL A 103 4.36 8.99 -6.22
CA VAL A 103 4.24 10.12 -7.13
C VAL A 103 5.31 11.15 -6.84
N HIS A 104 6.13 11.47 -7.84
CA HIS A 104 7.09 12.55 -7.80
C HIS A 104 6.38 13.90 -7.93
N THR A 105 6.78 14.90 -7.11
CA THR A 105 6.06 16.18 -6.99
C THR A 105 6.91 17.42 -7.28
N LEU A 106 8.24 17.30 -7.33
CA LEU A 106 9.11 18.48 -7.46
C LEU A 106 8.86 19.28 -8.75
N ASP A 107 8.38 18.64 -9.80
CA ASP A 107 8.14 19.33 -11.09
C ASP A 107 6.96 20.31 -11.04
N ILE A 108 6.11 20.23 -10.01
CA ILE A 108 5.09 21.25 -9.73
C ILE A 108 5.60 22.35 -8.77
N GLY A 109 6.88 22.27 -8.35
CA GLY A 109 7.49 23.22 -7.43
C GLY A 109 7.22 23.00 -5.96
N LEU A 110 6.61 21.86 -5.57
CA LEU A 110 6.31 21.49 -4.19
C LEU A 110 7.06 20.23 -3.77
N ALA A 111 7.57 20.23 -2.55
CA ALA A 111 8.12 19.03 -1.94
C ALA A 111 6.98 18.03 -1.62
N GLY A 112 7.28 16.74 -1.64
CA GLY A 112 6.27 15.72 -1.32
C GLY A 112 5.65 15.90 0.07
N ILE A 113 6.43 16.36 1.06
CA ILE A 113 5.90 16.65 2.40
C ILE A 113 4.90 17.84 2.38
N GLU A 114 5.11 18.84 1.52
CA GLU A 114 4.16 19.95 1.38
C GLU A 114 2.86 19.47 0.74
N VAL A 115 2.94 18.64 -0.31
CA VAL A 115 1.76 18.03 -0.93
C VAL A 115 1.02 17.12 0.07
N TYR A 116 1.76 16.35 0.89
CA TYR A 116 1.18 15.53 1.96
C TYR A 116 0.38 16.38 2.96
N ASP A 117 0.96 17.51 3.42
CA ASP A 117 0.30 18.40 4.37
C ASP A 117 -0.95 19.06 3.74
N ILE A 118 -0.87 19.52 2.50
CA ILE A 118 -2.02 20.10 1.78
C ILE A 118 -3.15 19.06 1.62
N LEU A 119 -2.82 17.83 1.19
CA LEU A 119 -3.81 16.75 1.06
C LEU A 119 -4.53 16.48 2.38
N ARG A 120 -3.78 16.45 3.50
CA ARG A 120 -4.35 16.22 4.83
C ARG A 120 -5.20 17.41 5.30
N ASP A 121 -4.68 18.61 5.21
CA ASP A 121 -5.24 19.79 5.89
C ASP A 121 -6.35 20.46 5.09
N GLU A 122 -6.30 20.42 3.75
CA GLU A 122 -7.28 21.09 2.89
C GLU A 122 -8.27 20.12 2.22
N TYR A 123 -7.85 18.87 1.96
CA TYR A 123 -8.69 17.89 1.26
C TYR A 123 -9.18 16.74 2.14
N ASP A 124 -8.74 16.67 3.41
CA ASP A 124 -9.06 15.55 4.32
C ASP A 124 -8.69 14.19 3.71
N ILE A 125 -7.50 14.13 3.08
CA ILE A 125 -6.93 12.94 2.47
C ILE A 125 -5.64 12.56 3.19
N GLN A 126 -5.68 11.45 3.94
CA GLN A 126 -4.52 10.92 4.63
C GLN A 126 -3.83 9.85 3.78
N ILE A 127 -2.69 10.17 3.22
CA ILE A 127 -1.82 9.22 2.54
C ILE A 127 -0.77 8.64 3.49
N GLU A 128 0.08 7.71 3.04
CA GLU A 128 1.04 7.02 3.91
C GLU A 128 2.14 7.95 4.40
N PHE A 129 2.81 8.67 3.50
CA PHE A 129 3.78 9.74 3.84
C PHE A 129 4.14 10.60 2.64
N GLY A 130 4.85 11.72 2.92
CA GLY A 130 5.57 12.52 1.94
C GLY A 130 7.04 12.66 2.34
N ASP A 131 7.95 12.65 1.36
CA ASP A 131 9.35 12.99 1.54
C ASP A 131 9.71 14.28 0.77
N ILE A 132 11.00 14.52 0.52
CA ILE A 132 11.45 15.73 -0.20
C ILE A 132 10.91 15.76 -1.64
N GLY A 133 10.89 14.62 -2.33
CA GLY A 133 10.58 14.56 -3.76
C GLY A 133 9.29 13.85 -4.12
N ASN A 134 8.72 13.10 -3.19
CA ASN A 134 7.65 12.18 -3.51
C ASN A 134 6.57 12.11 -2.42
N ILE A 135 5.39 11.70 -2.82
CA ILE A 135 4.34 11.20 -1.93
C ILE A 135 4.13 9.71 -2.16
N LEU A 136 3.67 9.00 -1.12
CA LEU A 136 3.27 7.60 -1.21
C LEU A 136 1.86 7.42 -0.69
N ALA A 137 0.98 6.91 -1.53
CA ALA A 137 -0.34 6.43 -1.15
C ALA A 137 -0.39 4.90 -1.23
N TYR A 138 -1.11 4.30 -0.31
CA TYR A 138 -1.36 2.86 -0.25
C TYR A 138 -2.77 2.57 -0.70
N LEU A 139 -2.94 1.74 -1.73
CA LEU A 139 -4.24 1.20 -2.07
C LEU A 139 -4.39 -0.19 -1.46
N SER A 140 -5.51 -0.41 -0.81
CA SER A 140 -5.80 -1.62 -0.03
C SER A 140 -7.14 -2.23 -0.43
N ILE A 141 -7.46 -3.38 0.14
CA ILE A 141 -8.74 -4.05 -0.11
C ILE A 141 -9.96 -3.30 0.46
N GLY A 142 -9.75 -2.26 1.23
CA GLY A 142 -10.80 -1.42 1.82
C GLY A 142 -11.12 -0.17 1.02
N ASP A 143 -10.26 0.21 0.08
CA ASP A 143 -10.43 1.43 -0.71
C ASP A 143 -11.47 1.25 -1.82
N ARG A 144 -12.15 2.33 -2.15
CA ARG A 144 -13.14 2.41 -3.21
C ARG A 144 -12.71 3.39 -4.29
N ALA A 145 -13.26 3.25 -5.47
CA ALA A 145 -12.98 4.15 -6.59
C ALA A 145 -13.17 5.64 -6.23
N GLN A 146 -14.14 5.95 -5.38
CA GLN A 146 -14.41 7.32 -4.95
C GLN A 146 -13.25 7.96 -4.16
N GLU A 147 -12.55 7.18 -3.31
CA GLU A 147 -11.38 7.67 -2.59
C GLU A 147 -10.21 7.94 -3.55
N VAL A 148 -10.06 7.10 -4.56
CA VAL A 148 -9.05 7.28 -5.61
C VAL A 148 -9.34 8.53 -6.44
N GLU A 149 -10.59 8.72 -6.87
CA GLU A 149 -11.03 9.91 -7.60
C GLU A 149 -10.81 11.21 -6.81
N ARG A 150 -11.08 11.18 -5.49
CA ARG A 150 -10.80 12.32 -4.63
C ARG A 150 -9.31 12.67 -4.61
N LEU A 151 -8.42 11.67 -4.51
CA LEU A 151 -6.98 11.89 -4.54
C LEU A 151 -6.53 12.50 -5.88
N VAL A 152 -6.99 11.94 -7.01
CA VAL A 152 -6.67 12.45 -8.35
C VAL A 152 -7.15 13.89 -8.52
N SER A 153 -8.40 14.19 -8.11
CA SER A 153 -8.97 15.53 -8.18
C SER A 153 -8.20 16.53 -7.31
N ALA A 154 -7.87 16.15 -6.07
CA ALA A 154 -7.06 17.00 -5.18
C ALA A 154 -5.68 17.31 -5.77
N LEU A 155 -4.99 16.33 -6.33
CA LEU A 155 -3.70 16.54 -6.99
C LEU A 155 -3.81 17.45 -8.22
N ALA A 156 -4.92 17.38 -8.95
CA ALA A 156 -5.17 18.29 -10.08
C ALA A 156 -5.41 19.74 -9.63
N GLU A 157 -6.05 19.94 -8.47
CA GLU A 157 -6.28 21.29 -7.90
C GLU A 157 -5.01 21.88 -7.26
N ILE A 158 -4.13 21.04 -6.67
CA ILE A 158 -2.86 21.47 -6.07
C ILE A 158 -1.85 21.94 -7.12
N ARG A 159 -1.92 21.42 -8.35
CA ARG A 159 -1.03 21.79 -9.45
C ARG A 159 -1.27 23.23 -9.92
#